data_172aacdabd017d6df9a282ad907baea1
#
_entry.id   172aacdabd017d6df9a282ad907baea1
#
_cell.length_a   1.000
_cell.length_b   1.000
_cell.length_c   1.000
_cell.angle_alpha   90.00
_cell.angle_beta   90.00
_cell.angle_gamma   90.00
#
_symmetry.space_group_name_H-M   'P 1'
#
loop_
_entity.id
_entity.type
_entity.pdbx_description
1 polymer ?
#
loop_
_entity_poly.entity_id
_entity_poly.type
_entity_poly.pdbx_seq_one_letter_code
_entity_poly.pdbx_strand_id
1 'polypeptide(L)'
;MKNDKLGVYNLNSRLQDMLNPADDDKAECRFGDTLFREGDRVMQNKNDYDIIWTRKVYGKPDEEGEGIFNGDIGTIMHIDNISKYVTVLFDDERSADYNFPQLEEIELAYCISIHKSQGSEFPCVVLVLMNGPMMLMTRNILYTAVTRARSNLFIIGSSGCIERMVRNTREKRRYSGLLHFLTELGTEIS
;
A
#
# COMPACT_ATOMS: atom_id res chain seq x y z
N MET A 1 -2.06 1.10 -17.15
CA MET A 1 -0.95 1.22 -16.18
C MET A 1 -0.90 0.09 -15.15
N LYS A 2 -2.00 -0.39 -14.57
CA LYS A 2 -1.93 -1.57 -13.67
C LYS A 2 -1.41 -2.83 -14.39
N ASN A 3 -1.68 -3.01 -15.67
CA ASN A 3 -1.34 -4.18 -16.48
C ASN A 3 -0.15 -3.97 -17.45
N ASP A 4 0.58 -2.87 -17.32
CA ASP A 4 1.82 -2.67 -18.08
C ASP A 4 2.95 -3.55 -17.49
N LYS A 5 3.96 -3.92 -18.30
CA LYS A 5 5.06 -4.83 -17.88
C LYS A 5 5.73 -4.42 -16.56
N LEU A 6 5.72 -3.13 -16.23
CA LEU A 6 6.21 -2.55 -14.97
C LEU A 6 5.08 -1.97 -14.10
N GLY A 7 3.84 -2.35 -14.36
CA GLY A 7 2.71 -2.04 -13.48
C GLY A 7 2.82 -2.79 -12.15
N VAL A 8 2.25 -2.21 -11.09
CA VAL A 8 2.29 -2.75 -9.72
C VAL A 8 1.86 -4.22 -9.67
N TYR A 9 0.84 -4.60 -10.43
CA TYR A 9 0.36 -5.99 -10.51
C TYR A 9 1.44 -6.96 -11.02
N ASN A 10 2.05 -6.65 -12.16
CA ASN A 10 3.08 -7.49 -12.76
C ASN A 10 4.37 -7.51 -11.95
N LEU A 11 4.72 -6.41 -11.30
CA LEU A 11 5.87 -6.37 -10.39
C LEU A 11 5.62 -7.22 -9.16
N ASN A 12 4.42 -7.16 -8.57
CA ASN A 12 4.07 -8.00 -7.43
C ASN A 12 4.16 -9.48 -7.76
N SER A 13 3.59 -9.92 -8.88
CA SER A 13 3.67 -11.33 -9.30
C SER A 13 5.11 -11.80 -9.46
N ARG A 14 5.96 -11.00 -10.13
CA ARG A 14 7.38 -11.37 -10.31
C ARG A 14 8.17 -11.35 -9.01
N LEU A 15 7.90 -10.39 -8.13
CA LEU A 15 8.56 -10.31 -6.84
C LEU A 15 8.10 -11.44 -5.91
N GLN A 16 6.83 -11.83 -5.97
CA GLN A 16 6.32 -13.01 -5.28
C GLN A 16 7.09 -14.27 -5.70
N ASP A 17 7.20 -14.53 -7.02
CA ASP A 17 7.93 -15.71 -7.52
C ASP A 17 9.41 -15.72 -7.12
N MET A 18 10.03 -14.53 -6.96
CA MET A 18 11.45 -14.42 -6.58
C MET A 18 11.67 -14.49 -5.07
N LEU A 19 10.79 -13.87 -4.28
CA LEU A 19 10.99 -13.68 -2.83
C LEU A 19 10.23 -14.69 -1.99
N ASN A 20 9.12 -15.20 -2.52
CA ASN A 20 8.30 -16.23 -1.91
C ASN A 20 7.89 -17.25 -2.99
N PRO A 21 8.84 -18.07 -3.51
CA PRO A 21 8.53 -19.06 -4.54
C PRO A 21 7.54 -20.11 -4.03
N ALA A 22 6.84 -20.74 -4.99
CA ALA A 22 5.96 -21.87 -4.68
C ALA A 22 6.75 -23.00 -4.03
N ASP A 23 6.13 -23.65 -3.07
CA ASP A 23 6.69 -24.78 -2.31
C ASP A 23 5.54 -25.72 -1.94
N ASP A 24 5.82 -27.04 -1.93
CA ASP A 24 4.79 -28.04 -1.58
C ASP A 24 4.29 -27.90 -0.13
N ASP A 25 5.10 -27.28 0.75
CA ASP A 25 4.77 -27.03 2.15
C ASP A 25 3.96 -25.74 2.36
N LYS A 26 3.73 -24.94 1.32
CA LYS A 26 2.98 -23.68 1.40
C LYS A 26 1.60 -23.79 0.80
N ALA A 27 0.59 -23.44 1.56
CA ALA A 27 -0.75 -23.36 1.02
C ALA A 27 -0.91 -22.12 0.12
N GLU A 28 -1.70 -22.30 -0.93
CA GLU A 28 -2.05 -21.25 -1.88
C GLU A 28 -3.57 -21.14 -2.01
N CYS A 29 -4.07 -19.93 -2.25
CA CYS A 29 -5.45 -19.70 -2.64
C CYS A 29 -5.53 -18.66 -3.75
N ARG A 30 -6.51 -18.79 -4.62
CA ARG A 30 -6.75 -17.85 -5.72
C ARG A 30 -8.03 -17.06 -5.45
N PHE A 31 -7.90 -15.74 -5.57
CA PHE A 31 -9.04 -14.83 -5.54
C PHE A 31 -8.96 -13.88 -6.74
N GLY A 32 -9.94 -13.97 -7.64
CA GLY A 32 -9.90 -13.27 -8.92
C GLY A 32 -8.65 -13.66 -9.73
N ASP A 33 -7.89 -12.64 -10.14
CA ASP A 33 -6.63 -12.83 -10.89
C ASP A 33 -5.41 -12.96 -9.95
N THR A 34 -5.56 -12.77 -8.64
CA THR A 34 -4.47 -12.82 -7.67
C THR A 34 -4.31 -14.21 -7.09
N LEU A 35 -3.10 -14.73 -7.08
CA LEU A 35 -2.69 -15.90 -6.33
C LEU A 35 -2.05 -15.43 -5.03
N PHE A 36 -2.61 -15.85 -3.90
CA PHE A 36 -2.04 -15.64 -2.58
C PHE A 36 -1.38 -16.92 -2.08
N ARG A 37 -0.27 -16.78 -1.40
CA ARG A 37 0.55 -17.87 -0.86
C ARG A 37 0.95 -17.56 0.58
N GLU A 38 1.07 -18.56 1.42
CA GLU A 38 1.64 -18.40 2.76
C GLU A 38 3.04 -17.79 2.67
N GLY A 39 3.31 -16.78 3.50
CA GLY A 39 4.52 -15.95 3.46
C GLY A 39 4.41 -14.71 2.57
N ASP A 40 3.31 -14.50 1.84
CA ASP A 40 3.15 -13.30 1.02
C ASP A 40 3.03 -12.03 1.84
N ARG A 41 3.68 -10.97 1.35
CA ARG A 41 3.46 -9.61 1.85
C ARG A 41 2.18 -9.06 1.22
N VAL A 42 1.28 -8.59 2.07
CA VAL A 42 -0.02 -8.05 1.67
C VAL A 42 -0.29 -6.70 2.33
N MET A 43 -1.18 -5.92 1.73
CA MET A 43 -1.64 -4.64 2.25
C MET A 43 -3.16 -4.60 2.21
N GLN A 44 -3.78 -4.09 3.27
CA GLN A 44 -5.19 -3.73 3.30
C GLN A 44 -5.44 -2.57 2.33
N ASN A 45 -6.43 -2.69 1.45
CA ASN A 45 -6.69 -1.71 0.39
C ASN A 45 -7.90 -0.80 0.65
N LYS A 46 -8.69 -1.10 1.69
CA LYS A 46 -9.81 -0.28 2.18
C LYS A 46 -9.92 -0.39 3.70
N ASN A 47 -10.60 0.55 4.36
CA ASN A 47 -10.90 0.41 5.77
C ASN A 47 -11.99 -0.64 5.97
N ASP A 48 -11.77 -1.59 6.86
CA ASP A 48 -12.79 -2.48 7.39
C ASP A 48 -12.79 -2.36 8.91
N TYR A 49 -13.88 -1.86 9.45
CA TYR A 49 -14.05 -1.58 10.89
C TYR A 49 -14.56 -2.78 11.66
N ASP A 50 -15.01 -3.82 10.95
CA ASP A 50 -15.69 -4.99 11.54
C ASP A 50 -14.72 -6.19 11.69
N ILE A 51 -13.55 -6.16 11.06
CA ILE A 51 -12.55 -7.22 11.21
C ILE A 51 -12.01 -7.21 12.64
N ILE A 52 -12.18 -8.34 13.33
CA ILE A 52 -11.62 -8.56 14.66
C ILE A 52 -10.15 -8.97 14.51
N TRP A 53 -9.30 -8.34 15.29
CA TRP A 53 -7.90 -8.71 15.39
C TRP A 53 -7.51 -9.06 16.82
N THR A 54 -6.50 -9.90 16.94
CA THR A 54 -5.86 -10.26 18.21
C THR A 54 -4.38 -9.89 18.17
N ARG A 55 -3.82 -9.54 19.33
CA ARG A 55 -2.39 -9.27 19.47
C ARG A 55 -1.89 -9.96 20.73
N LYS A 56 -0.83 -10.77 20.58
CA LYS A 56 -0.18 -11.45 21.71
C LYS A 56 0.63 -10.44 22.53
N VAL A 57 0.39 -10.40 23.84
CA VAL A 57 1.14 -9.56 24.75
C VAL A 57 1.84 -10.45 25.78
N TYR A 58 3.17 -10.43 25.76
CA TYR A 58 3.94 -11.29 26.64
C TYR A 58 3.59 -11.05 28.12
N GLY A 59 3.19 -12.13 28.85
CA GLY A 59 2.87 -12.07 30.27
C GLY A 59 1.51 -11.43 30.63
N LYS A 60 0.65 -11.16 29.64
CA LYS A 60 -0.71 -10.65 29.81
C LYS A 60 -1.71 -11.47 28.96
N PRO A 61 -3.02 -11.33 29.19
CA PRO A 61 -4.01 -11.80 28.23
C PRO A 61 -3.81 -11.16 26.86
N ASP A 62 -4.16 -11.90 25.80
CA ASP A 62 -4.12 -11.36 24.45
C ASP A 62 -5.04 -10.11 24.36
N GLU A 63 -4.58 -9.11 23.64
CA GLU A 63 -5.40 -7.94 23.33
C GLU A 63 -6.29 -8.25 22.13
N GLU A 64 -7.53 -7.82 22.19
CA GLU A 64 -8.49 -7.91 21.10
C GLU A 64 -9.00 -6.52 20.72
N GLY A 65 -9.29 -6.30 19.45
CA GLY A 65 -9.86 -5.07 18.97
C GLY A 65 -10.51 -5.25 17.60
N GLU A 66 -11.04 -4.17 17.07
CA GLU A 66 -11.73 -4.14 15.79
C GLU A 66 -11.07 -3.12 14.85
N GLY A 67 -11.13 -3.42 13.56
CA GLY A 67 -10.70 -2.54 12.48
C GLY A 67 -9.28 -2.80 11.99
N ILE A 68 -9.21 -3.03 10.67
CA ILE A 68 -7.98 -3.01 9.88
C ILE A 68 -8.12 -1.92 8.82
N PHE A 69 -7.08 -1.12 8.63
CA PHE A 69 -7.19 0.12 7.87
C PHE A 69 -6.39 0.09 6.57
N ASN A 70 -6.87 0.88 5.61
CA ASN A 70 -6.20 1.03 4.32
C ASN A 70 -4.73 1.47 4.51
N GLY A 71 -3.82 0.67 3.98
CA GLY A 71 -2.38 0.88 4.09
C GLY A 71 -1.71 0.02 5.17
N ASP A 72 -2.47 -0.69 6.03
CA ASP A 72 -1.90 -1.66 6.96
C ASP A 72 -1.24 -2.79 6.17
N ILE A 73 0.02 -3.08 6.49
CA ILE A 73 0.84 -4.08 5.80
C ILE A 73 1.07 -5.26 6.73
N GLY A 74 0.98 -6.48 6.19
CA GLY A 74 1.19 -7.70 6.93
C GLY A 74 1.75 -8.83 6.08
N THR A 75 1.82 -10.01 6.67
CA THR A 75 2.26 -11.24 6.03
C THR A 75 1.18 -12.30 6.19
N ILE A 76 0.87 -13.03 5.14
CA ILE A 76 -0.02 -14.20 5.21
C ILE A 76 0.69 -15.30 5.99
N MET A 77 0.13 -15.65 7.13
CA MET A 77 0.69 -16.68 8.01
C MET A 77 0.10 -18.05 7.75
N HIS A 78 -1.17 -18.09 7.36
CA HIS A 78 -1.88 -19.34 7.14
C HIS A 78 -3.01 -19.19 6.12
N ILE A 79 -3.21 -20.23 5.30
CA ILE A 79 -4.32 -20.34 4.34
C ILE A 79 -5.03 -21.67 4.57
N ASP A 80 -6.27 -21.62 5.03
CA ASP A 80 -7.14 -22.79 5.16
C ASP A 80 -8.10 -22.86 3.97
N ASN A 81 -7.81 -23.75 3.04
CA ASN A 81 -8.65 -24.01 1.85
C ASN A 81 -9.92 -24.79 2.17
N ILE A 82 -10.01 -25.46 3.33
CA ILE A 82 -11.19 -26.22 3.77
C ILE A 82 -12.18 -25.26 4.42
N SER A 83 -11.74 -24.55 5.45
CA SER A 83 -12.57 -23.60 6.20
C SER A 83 -12.69 -22.24 5.50
N LYS A 84 -11.93 -22.02 4.39
CA LYS A 84 -11.98 -20.83 3.54
C LYS A 84 -11.65 -19.53 4.27
N TYR A 85 -10.54 -19.52 5.00
CA TYR A 85 -10.01 -18.31 5.59
C TYR A 85 -8.49 -18.17 5.39
N VAL A 86 -8.00 -16.95 5.55
CA VAL A 86 -6.59 -16.57 5.48
C VAL A 86 -6.26 -15.76 6.71
N THR A 87 -5.22 -16.15 7.44
CA THR A 87 -4.72 -15.40 8.60
C THR A 87 -3.58 -14.47 8.16
N VAL A 88 -3.70 -13.18 8.45
CA VAL A 88 -2.69 -12.16 8.19
C VAL A 88 -2.15 -11.64 9.53
N LEU A 89 -0.83 -11.66 9.67
CA LEU A 89 -0.11 -10.99 10.75
C LEU A 89 0.42 -9.65 10.25
N PHE A 90 -0.11 -8.56 10.79
CA PHE A 90 0.29 -7.20 10.46
C PHE A 90 1.62 -6.80 11.13
N ASP A 91 2.30 -5.80 10.58
CA ASP A 91 3.62 -5.35 11.06
C ASP A 91 3.60 -4.76 12.48
N ASP A 92 2.43 -4.38 12.99
CA ASP A 92 2.19 -3.94 14.36
C ASP A 92 1.73 -5.08 15.31
N GLU A 93 1.96 -6.33 14.89
CA GLU A 93 1.67 -7.57 15.64
C GLU A 93 0.18 -7.90 15.78
N ARG A 94 -0.73 -7.17 15.12
CA ARG A 94 -2.14 -7.56 15.03
C ARG A 94 -2.27 -8.77 14.09
N SER A 95 -3.03 -9.78 14.51
CA SER A 95 -3.39 -10.94 13.70
C SER A 95 -4.88 -10.92 13.41
N ALA A 96 -5.26 -11.05 12.16
CA ALA A 96 -6.67 -11.06 11.74
C ALA A 96 -6.94 -12.16 10.71
N ASP A 97 -8.16 -12.73 10.78
CA ASP A 97 -8.62 -13.73 9.85
C ASP A 97 -9.58 -13.11 8.83
N TYR A 98 -9.31 -13.42 7.57
CA TYR A 98 -10.10 -13.01 6.41
C TYR A 98 -10.82 -14.23 5.85
N ASN A 99 -12.13 -14.19 5.74
CA ASN A 99 -12.82 -15.17 4.92
C ASN A 99 -12.54 -14.90 3.42
N PHE A 100 -12.70 -15.90 2.55
CA PHE A 100 -12.34 -15.74 1.13
C PHE A 100 -13.02 -14.57 0.42
N PRO A 101 -14.30 -14.23 0.62
CA PRO A 101 -14.88 -13.00 0.09
C PRO A 101 -14.16 -11.72 0.52
N GLN A 102 -13.63 -11.64 1.75
CA GLN A 102 -12.88 -10.48 2.24
C GLN A 102 -11.49 -10.34 1.62
N LEU A 103 -10.99 -11.34 0.87
CA LEU A 103 -9.72 -11.21 0.15
C LEU A 103 -9.73 -10.12 -0.94
N GLU A 104 -10.90 -9.59 -1.32
CA GLU A 104 -10.98 -8.38 -2.14
C GLU A 104 -10.38 -7.14 -1.48
N GLU A 105 -10.23 -7.18 -0.15
CA GLU A 105 -9.75 -6.06 0.66
C GLU A 105 -8.24 -6.04 0.83
N ILE A 106 -7.56 -7.11 0.43
CA ILE A 106 -6.11 -7.19 0.48
C ILE A 106 -5.51 -7.34 -0.92
N GLU A 107 -4.29 -6.90 -1.06
CA GLU A 107 -3.50 -7.08 -2.28
C GLU A 107 -2.05 -7.40 -1.96
N LEU A 108 -1.33 -8.00 -2.90
CA LEU A 108 0.10 -8.23 -2.76
C LEU A 108 0.85 -6.90 -2.59
N ALA A 109 1.80 -6.85 -1.66
CA ALA A 109 2.51 -5.64 -1.24
C ALA A 109 4.03 -5.75 -1.32
N TYR A 110 4.57 -6.57 -2.20
CA TYR A 110 6.00 -6.55 -2.56
C TYR A 110 6.38 -5.25 -3.28
N CYS A 111 5.43 -4.70 -4.03
CA CYS A 111 5.52 -3.41 -4.70
C CYS A 111 4.20 -2.66 -4.52
N ILE A 112 4.29 -1.42 -4.06
CA ILE A 112 3.12 -0.55 -3.83
C ILE A 112 3.23 0.73 -4.65
N SER A 113 2.11 1.39 -4.93
CA SER A 113 2.14 2.69 -5.59
C SER A 113 2.52 3.80 -4.61
N ILE A 114 3.09 4.90 -5.12
CA ILE A 114 3.45 6.07 -4.30
C ILE A 114 2.24 6.61 -3.50
N HIS A 115 1.05 6.57 -4.08
CA HIS A 115 -0.16 7.02 -3.38
C HIS A 115 -0.50 6.13 -2.18
N LYS A 116 -0.32 4.82 -2.30
CA LYS A 116 -0.57 3.87 -1.22
C LYS A 116 0.51 3.90 -0.13
N SER A 117 1.72 4.39 -0.46
CA SER A 117 2.78 4.58 0.53
C SER A 117 2.64 5.86 1.36
N GLN A 118 1.62 6.69 1.09
CA GLN A 118 1.40 7.92 1.86
C GLN A 118 1.08 7.59 3.32
N GLY A 119 1.76 8.27 4.23
CA GLY A 119 1.64 8.02 5.69
C GLY A 119 2.63 6.99 6.21
N SER A 120 3.14 6.08 5.37
CA SER A 120 4.11 5.05 5.78
C SER A 120 5.53 5.51 5.51
N GLU A 121 6.50 4.97 6.25
CA GLU A 121 7.93 5.18 6.06
C GLU A 121 8.67 3.84 6.10
N PHE A 122 9.69 3.70 5.27
CA PHE A 122 10.43 2.46 5.11
C PHE A 122 11.92 2.70 5.34
N PRO A 123 12.67 1.76 5.96
CA PRO A 123 14.12 1.89 6.12
C PRO A 123 14.85 2.07 4.78
N CYS A 124 14.38 1.36 3.75
CA CYS A 124 14.93 1.39 2.40
C CYS A 124 13.81 1.44 1.37
N VAL A 125 13.93 2.29 0.38
CA VAL A 125 12.98 2.41 -0.73
C VAL A 125 13.69 2.21 -2.06
N VAL A 126 13.14 1.34 -2.89
CA VAL A 126 13.52 1.20 -4.30
C VAL A 126 12.42 1.85 -5.15
N LEU A 127 12.71 3.06 -5.65
CA LEU A 127 11.78 3.84 -6.46
C LEU A 127 11.99 3.54 -7.95
N VAL A 128 10.98 2.95 -8.59
CA VAL A 128 10.99 2.68 -10.04
C VAL A 128 10.30 3.81 -10.77
N LEU A 129 11.05 4.60 -11.54
CA LEU A 129 10.55 5.73 -12.31
C LEU A 129 10.58 5.43 -13.80
N MET A 130 9.40 5.25 -14.37
CA MET A 130 9.20 5.04 -15.79
C MET A 130 8.49 6.23 -16.44
N ASN A 131 8.61 6.35 -17.76
CA ASN A 131 7.82 7.31 -18.51
C ASN A 131 6.33 7.00 -18.33
N GLY A 132 5.60 7.99 -17.89
CA GLY A 132 4.16 7.88 -17.64
C GLY A 132 3.41 9.16 -18.05
N PRO A 133 2.10 9.20 -17.86
CA PRO A 133 1.31 10.41 -18.12
C PRO A 133 1.86 11.61 -17.35
N MET A 134 1.98 12.76 -18.04
CA MET A 134 2.50 14.00 -17.47
C MET A 134 1.79 14.43 -16.18
N MET A 135 0.51 14.05 -16.01
CA MET A 135 -0.27 14.34 -14.80
C MET A 135 0.23 13.64 -13.56
N LEU A 136 0.90 12.49 -13.72
CA LEU A 136 1.49 11.70 -12.62
C LEU A 136 2.99 11.97 -12.46
N MET A 137 3.61 12.66 -13.43
CA MET A 137 5.04 12.96 -13.44
C MET A 137 5.29 14.36 -12.86
N THR A 138 4.89 14.58 -11.60
CA THR A 138 5.01 15.88 -10.93
C THR A 138 6.05 15.86 -9.83
N ARG A 139 6.58 17.07 -9.51
CA ARG A 139 7.53 17.26 -8.41
C ARG A 139 6.97 16.78 -7.07
N ASN A 140 5.68 17.00 -6.82
CA ASN A 140 5.04 16.62 -5.57
C ASN A 140 4.98 15.09 -5.39
N ILE A 141 4.71 14.35 -6.47
CA ILE A 141 4.73 12.88 -6.45
C ILE A 141 6.15 12.35 -6.20
N LEU A 142 7.16 12.94 -6.87
CA LEU A 142 8.55 12.59 -6.62
C LEU A 142 8.94 12.88 -5.16
N TYR A 143 8.59 14.05 -4.64
CA TYR A 143 8.85 14.42 -3.25
C TYR A 143 8.20 13.41 -2.27
N THR A 144 6.92 13.09 -2.48
CA THR A 144 6.22 12.09 -1.68
C THR A 144 6.95 10.75 -1.68
N ALA A 145 7.41 10.29 -2.84
CA ALA A 145 8.12 9.02 -2.96
C ALA A 145 9.48 9.02 -2.24
N VAL A 146 10.26 10.08 -2.41
CA VAL A 146 11.60 10.22 -1.80
C VAL A 146 11.48 10.27 -0.28
N THR A 147 10.50 11.01 0.24
CA THR A 147 10.28 11.15 1.69
C THR A 147 9.74 9.88 2.36
N ARG A 148 9.45 8.81 1.62
CA ARG A 148 9.12 7.50 2.21
C ARG A 148 10.36 6.75 2.72
N ALA A 149 11.55 7.12 2.27
CA ALA A 149 12.79 6.49 2.70
C ALA A 149 13.33 7.14 3.98
N ARG A 150 13.54 6.32 5.03
CA ARG A 150 14.20 6.77 6.28
C ARG A 150 15.72 6.82 6.14
N SER A 151 16.32 5.81 5.51
CA SER A 151 17.78 5.65 5.47
C SER A 151 18.33 5.58 4.06
N ASN A 152 17.76 4.73 3.22
CA ASN A 152 18.30 4.45 1.89
C ASN A 152 17.24 4.61 0.80
N LEU A 153 17.63 5.27 -0.29
CA LEU A 153 16.79 5.42 -1.47
C LEU A 153 17.57 5.00 -2.71
N PHE A 154 17.06 4.02 -3.43
CA PHE A 154 17.54 3.63 -4.74
C PHE A 154 16.54 4.07 -5.80
N ILE A 155 17.00 4.73 -6.86
CA ILE A 155 16.13 5.14 -7.96
C ILE A 155 16.51 4.38 -9.21
N ILE A 156 15.57 3.64 -9.76
CA ILE A 156 15.70 2.89 -11.01
C ILE A 156 14.87 3.59 -12.08
N GLY A 157 15.52 4.11 -13.11
CA GLY A 157 14.85 4.83 -14.18
C GLY A 157 15.79 5.68 -15.01
N SER A 158 15.24 6.52 -15.90
CA SER A 158 16.06 7.45 -16.68
C SER A 158 16.22 8.79 -15.98
N SER A 159 17.42 9.37 -16.05
CA SER A 159 17.70 10.72 -15.52
C SER A 159 16.73 11.77 -16.07
N GLY A 160 16.39 11.71 -17.36
CA GLY A 160 15.41 12.61 -17.96
C GLY A 160 13.99 12.48 -17.39
N CYS A 161 13.66 11.37 -16.73
CA CYS A 161 12.40 11.20 -16.01
C CYS A 161 12.39 12.04 -14.74
N ILE A 162 13.45 11.96 -13.96
CA ILE A 162 13.64 12.74 -12.72
C ILE A 162 13.62 14.24 -13.01
N GLU A 163 14.41 14.68 -14.01
CA GLU A 163 14.46 16.09 -14.41
C GLU A 163 13.07 16.63 -14.81
N ARG A 164 12.30 15.86 -15.57
CA ARG A 164 10.94 16.25 -15.94
C ARG A 164 10.03 16.37 -14.73
N MET A 165 10.10 15.44 -13.78
CA MET A 165 9.32 15.50 -12.55
C MET A 165 9.70 16.73 -11.72
N VAL A 166 10.99 17.01 -11.55
CA VAL A 166 11.46 18.18 -10.80
C VAL A 166 10.98 19.49 -11.43
N ARG A 167 10.98 19.59 -12.78
CA ARG A 167 10.50 20.78 -13.50
C ARG A 167 9.00 20.90 -13.56
N ASN A 168 8.27 19.80 -13.39
CA ASN A 168 6.80 19.79 -13.47
C ASN A 168 6.18 20.19 -12.12
N THR A 169 5.91 21.48 -11.98
CA THR A 169 5.29 22.09 -10.79
C THR A 169 3.78 22.23 -10.92
N ARG A 170 3.14 21.54 -11.89
CA ARG A 170 1.71 21.62 -12.08
C ARG A 170 0.97 21.08 -10.85
N GLU A 171 0.28 21.96 -10.17
CA GLU A 171 -0.67 21.63 -9.12
C GLU A 171 -2.09 21.73 -9.64
N LYS A 172 -2.94 20.78 -9.25
CA LYS A 172 -4.38 20.97 -9.42
C LYS A 172 -4.79 22.09 -8.47
N ARG A 173 -5.07 23.28 -9.01
CA ARG A 173 -5.73 24.33 -8.23
C ARG A 173 -7.06 23.79 -7.71
N ARG A 174 -7.15 23.67 -6.39
CA ARG A 174 -8.43 23.37 -5.76
C ARG A 174 -9.25 24.65 -5.76
N TYR A 175 -10.33 24.67 -6.51
CA TYR A 175 -11.31 25.73 -6.43
C TYR A 175 -12.15 25.47 -5.17
N SER A 176 -11.65 25.89 -4.00
CA SER A 176 -12.43 25.92 -2.78
C SER A 176 -12.99 27.34 -2.60
N GLY A 177 -14.24 27.45 -2.20
CA GLY A 177 -14.84 28.75 -1.82
C GLY A 177 -14.27 29.35 -0.52
N LEU A 178 -13.30 28.68 0.12
CA LEU A 178 -12.79 29.09 1.46
C LEU A 178 -12.29 30.53 1.46
N LEU A 179 -11.49 30.92 0.45
CA LEU A 179 -10.98 32.29 0.38
C LEU A 179 -12.12 33.31 0.22
N HIS A 180 -13.14 32.99 -0.58
CA HIS A 180 -14.31 33.83 -0.76
C HIS A 180 -15.07 34.00 0.56
N PHE A 181 -15.40 32.89 1.24
CA PHE A 181 -16.09 32.94 2.53
C PHE A 181 -15.29 33.66 3.63
N LEU A 182 -13.97 33.48 3.70
CA LEU A 182 -13.13 34.20 4.66
C LEU A 182 -13.09 35.70 4.36
N THR A 183 -13.16 36.11 3.09
CA THR A 183 -13.17 37.54 2.71
C THR A 183 -14.51 38.17 3.07
N GLU A 184 -15.63 37.50 2.84
CA GLU A 184 -16.96 37.97 3.22
C GLU A 184 -17.09 38.12 4.75
N LEU A 185 -16.66 37.10 5.53
CA LEU A 185 -16.68 37.16 7.00
C LEU A 185 -15.76 38.27 7.55
N GLY A 186 -14.62 38.54 6.90
CA GLY A 186 -13.71 39.62 7.31
C GLY A 186 -14.26 41.03 7.05
N THR A 187 -15.20 41.18 6.12
CA THR A 187 -15.87 42.47 5.84
C THR A 187 -17.05 42.72 6.79
N GLU A 188 -17.62 41.70 7.42
CA GLU A 188 -18.70 41.87 8.42
C GLU A 188 -18.19 42.15 9.83
N ILE A 189 -16.87 42.04 10.09
CA ILE A 189 -16.25 42.27 11.42
C ILE A 189 -15.53 43.64 11.48
N SER A 190 -15.59 44.42 10.40
CA SER A 190 -15.03 45.80 10.35
C SER A 190 -16.14 46.81 10.39
#